data_3200a8dec7cdf769b0df270270c8966e
#
_entry.id   3200a8dec7cdf769b0df270270c8966e
#
_cell.length_a   1.000
_cell.length_b   1.000
_cell.length_c   1.000
_cell.angle_alpha   90.00
_cell.angle_beta   90.00
_cell.angle_gamma   90.00
#
_symmetry.space_group_name_H-M   'P 1'
#
loop_
_entity.id
_entity.type
_entity.pdbx_description
1 polymer ?
#
loop_
_entity_poly.entity_id
_entity_poly.type
_entity_poly.pdbx_seq_one_letter_code
_entity_poly.pdbx_strand_id
1 'polypeptide(L)'
;MTADPSGGAGRAVSTLIRAANIELIPLRGADEKLALIPPSTKITITCSPKFGLPRTLEYAGVAAKAGHAVVPHLAARQVGSKAELREFIRRIGDLGITDLYVIGGDADEPAGSYREAAELLQDLADLDHGLERIGVACYPEGHPKIPGGTLESALLRKQAYATYMVSQLCFDARALTGWLRAARAAGIDLPIRIGLAAPLKTTRLLELSLKIGVGSSIRYLTKQRGFIGNLLVGGSYRPEQLLYAMGNDIAGSDLNVEGLHLFSFNQVDITTAWQRQFSAVLPARAVTLRTEPLAAD
;
A
#
# COMPACT_ATOMS: atom_id res chain seq x y z
N MET A 1 -11.18 10.05 -21.38
CA MET A 1 -10.09 11.05 -21.43
C MET A 1 -8.89 10.45 -20.72
N THR A 2 -7.87 10.06 -21.47
CA THR A 2 -6.58 9.64 -20.90
C THR A 2 -5.83 10.91 -20.50
N ALA A 3 -5.44 11.03 -19.22
CA ALA A 3 -4.65 12.17 -18.78
C ALA A 3 -3.35 12.25 -19.60
N ASP A 4 -2.99 13.45 -20.03
CA ASP A 4 -1.72 13.71 -20.72
C ASP A 4 -0.56 13.38 -19.76
N PRO A 5 0.26 12.36 -20.06
CA PRO A 5 1.36 11.95 -19.17
C PRO A 5 2.48 13.01 -19.06
N SER A 6 2.50 14.02 -19.91
CA SER A 6 3.47 15.12 -19.86
C SER A 6 3.02 16.29 -18.97
N GLY A 7 1.75 16.35 -18.58
CA GLY A 7 1.17 17.38 -17.72
C GLY A 7 1.57 17.22 -16.23
N GLY A 8 1.10 18.15 -15.39
CA GLY A 8 1.32 18.13 -13.93
C GLY A 8 0.90 16.80 -13.28
N ALA A 9 -0.26 16.26 -13.69
CA ALA A 9 -0.80 14.97 -13.24
C ALA A 9 0.15 13.80 -13.54
N GLY A 10 0.71 13.72 -14.75
CA GLY A 10 1.66 12.67 -15.13
C GLY A 10 2.95 12.70 -14.32
N ARG A 11 3.48 13.90 -14.03
CA ARG A 11 4.66 14.06 -13.17
C ARG A 11 4.39 13.66 -11.73
N ALA A 12 3.23 14.02 -11.17
CA ALA A 12 2.84 13.63 -9.82
C ALA A 12 2.75 12.10 -9.70
N VAL A 13 2.06 11.43 -10.63
CA VAL A 13 1.98 9.96 -10.70
C VAL A 13 3.36 9.32 -10.79
N SER A 14 4.23 9.82 -11.67
CA SER A 14 5.60 9.30 -11.82
C SER A 14 6.41 9.43 -10.54
N THR A 15 6.27 10.54 -9.82
CA THR A 15 6.94 10.76 -8.54
C THR A 15 6.47 9.76 -7.49
N LEU A 16 5.16 9.53 -7.40
CA LEU A 16 4.59 8.55 -6.47
C LEU A 16 5.05 7.12 -6.79
N ILE A 17 5.09 6.74 -8.07
CA ILE A 17 5.56 5.40 -8.46
C ILE A 17 7.01 5.18 -8.06
N ARG A 18 7.89 6.16 -8.28
CA ARG A 18 9.31 6.07 -7.90
C ARG A 18 9.51 5.93 -6.40
N ALA A 19 8.70 6.63 -5.61
CA ALA A 19 8.77 6.62 -4.15
C ALA A 19 7.88 5.55 -3.48
N ALA A 20 7.25 4.68 -4.26
CA ALA A 20 6.32 3.68 -3.74
C ALA A 20 7.01 2.66 -2.83
N ASN A 21 6.36 2.33 -1.71
CA ASN A 21 6.79 1.25 -0.83
C ASN A 21 6.51 -0.10 -1.50
N ILE A 22 7.41 -1.06 -1.31
CA ILE A 22 7.21 -2.45 -1.76
C ILE A 22 6.94 -3.31 -0.53
N GLU A 23 5.78 -3.97 -0.52
CA GLU A 23 5.45 -4.94 0.51
C GLU A 23 6.13 -6.28 0.24
N LEU A 24 6.78 -6.83 1.26
CA LEU A 24 7.40 -8.14 1.26
C LEU A 24 6.77 -9.02 2.33
N ILE A 25 6.35 -10.23 1.93
CA ILE A 25 5.86 -11.24 2.85
C ILE A 25 7.07 -12.09 3.30
N PRO A 26 7.35 -12.22 4.61
CA PRO A 26 8.54 -12.89 5.13
C PRO A 26 8.42 -14.43 5.04
N LEU A 27 8.31 -14.95 3.83
CA LEU A 27 8.30 -16.37 3.49
C LEU A 27 9.72 -16.88 3.30
N ARG A 28 9.89 -18.21 3.25
CA ARG A 28 11.17 -18.84 2.87
C ARG A 28 11.63 -18.30 1.51
N GLY A 29 12.89 -17.88 1.41
CA GLY A 29 13.46 -17.26 0.19
C GLY A 29 13.10 -15.78 -0.01
N ALA A 30 12.53 -15.11 1.01
CA ALA A 30 12.24 -13.68 0.92
C ALA A 30 13.52 -12.82 0.96
N ASP A 31 14.61 -13.31 1.53
CA ASP A 31 15.96 -12.73 1.50
C ASP A 31 16.52 -12.65 0.07
N GLU A 32 16.35 -13.70 -0.74
CA GLU A 32 16.69 -13.68 -2.17
C GLU A 32 15.86 -12.61 -2.93
N LYS A 33 14.59 -12.46 -2.57
CA LYS A 33 13.71 -11.43 -3.15
C LYS A 33 14.14 -10.03 -2.73
N LEU A 34 14.56 -9.86 -1.48
CA LEU A 34 15.06 -8.59 -0.97
C LEU A 34 16.26 -8.09 -1.78
N ALA A 35 17.15 -8.97 -2.18
CA ALA A 35 18.32 -8.63 -2.99
C ALA A 35 17.98 -8.07 -4.39
N LEU A 36 16.76 -8.28 -4.88
CA LEU A 36 16.26 -7.75 -6.15
C LEU A 36 15.70 -6.33 -6.04
N ILE A 37 15.47 -5.84 -4.83
CA ILE A 37 14.92 -4.50 -4.58
C ILE A 37 16.07 -3.48 -4.62
N PRO A 38 15.93 -2.36 -5.35
CA PRO A 38 16.95 -1.32 -5.39
C PRO A 38 17.26 -0.80 -3.98
N PRO A 39 18.54 -0.51 -3.67
CA PRO A 39 18.93 0.10 -2.39
C PRO A 39 18.11 1.36 -2.09
N SER A 40 17.92 1.67 -0.81
CA SER A 40 17.11 2.80 -0.31
C SER A 40 15.60 2.77 -0.64
N THR A 41 15.11 1.73 -1.33
CA THR A 41 13.65 1.55 -1.47
C THR A 41 13.03 1.28 -0.10
N LYS A 42 11.91 1.94 0.20
CA LYS A 42 11.15 1.67 1.42
C LYS A 42 10.44 0.33 1.30
N ILE A 43 10.69 -0.57 2.24
CA ILE A 43 10.15 -1.93 2.27
C ILE A 43 9.23 -2.08 3.45
N THR A 44 8.04 -2.60 3.21
CA THR A 44 7.08 -2.94 4.25
C THR A 44 7.09 -4.45 4.47
N ILE A 45 7.31 -4.90 5.70
CA ILE A 45 7.38 -6.33 6.06
C ILE A 45 6.08 -6.76 6.71
N THR A 46 5.35 -7.69 6.10
CA THR A 46 4.05 -8.12 6.60
C THR A 46 4.17 -8.93 7.90
N CYS A 47 3.11 -8.87 8.73
CA CYS A 47 2.93 -9.72 9.89
C CYS A 47 1.81 -10.74 9.60
N SER A 48 2.16 -11.99 9.42
CA SER A 48 1.22 -13.07 9.11
C SER A 48 0.84 -13.86 10.37
N PRO A 49 -0.42 -14.27 10.56
CA PRO A 49 -0.80 -15.14 11.69
C PRO A 49 0.00 -16.43 11.77
N LYS A 50 0.44 -16.93 10.61
CA LYS A 50 1.22 -18.18 10.54
C LYS A 50 2.63 -18.05 11.12
N PHE A 51 3.28 -16.89 11.00
CA PHE A 51 4.70 -16.70 11.33
C PHE A 51 4.92 -15.76 12.51
N GLY A 52 3.94 -14.93 12.84
CA GLY A 52 3.94 -14.04 13.99
C GLY A 52 4.93 -12.89 13.94
N LEU A 53 4.99 -12.15 15.03
CA LEU A 53 5.89 -11.01 15.22
C LEU A 53 7.38 -11.37 15.12
N PRO A 54 7.85 -12.53 15.63
CA PRO A 54 9.27 -12.89 15.54
C PRO A 54 9.78 -12.93 14.11
N ARG A 55 8.99 -13.44 13.18
CA ARG A 55 9.38 -13.52 11.77
C ARG A 55 9.41 -12.14 11.11
N THR A 56 8.45 -11.26 11.45
CA THR A 56 8.44 -9.88 10.99
C THR A 56 9.71 -9.15 11.45
N LEU A 57 10.10 -9.29 12.72
CA LEU A 57 11.32 -8.69 13.28
C LEU A 57 12.59 -9.22 12.63
N GLU A 58 12.68 -10.54 12.41
CA GLU A 58 13.81 -11.16 11.72
C GLU A 58 14.06 -10.52 10.35
N TYR A 59 12.99 -10.45 9.52
CA TYR A 59 13.11 -9.90 8.17
C TYR A 59 13.25 -8.38 8.16
N ALA A 60 12.68 -7.67 9.13
CA ALA A 60 12.94 -6.25 9.33
C ALA A 60 14.44 -6.00 9.57
N GLY A 61 15.08 -6.83 10.39
CA GLY A 61 16.52 -6.77 10.62
C GLY A 61 17.36 -7.10 9.39
N VAL A 62 16.95 -8.09 8.59
CA VAL A 62 17.62 -8.42 7.31
C VAL A 62 17.53 -7.24 6.34
N ALA A 63 16.34 -6.65 6.18
CA ALA A 63 16.12 -5.54 5.27
C ALA A 63 16.86 -4.26 5.71
N ALA A 64 16.87 -3.95 7.02
CA ALA A 64 17.59 -2.79 7.56
C ALA A 64 19.12 -2.95 7.35
N LYS A 65 19.68 -4.13 7.61
CA LYS A 65 21.11 -4.42 7.35
C LYS A 65 21.48 -4.34 5.87
N ALA A 66 20.53 -4.60 4.97
CA ALA A 66 20.71 -4.42 3.52
C ALA A 66 20.60 -2.96 3.06
N GLY A 67 20.38 -2.01 3.98
CA GLY A 67 20.33 -0.57 3.69
C GLY A 67 18.97 -0.06 3.26
N HIS A 68 17.89 -0.82 3.45
CA HIS A 68 16.54 -0.37 3.15
C HIS A 68 15.92 0.41 4.30
N ALA A 69 15.11 1.41 3.98
CA ALA A 69 14.14 1.97 4.92
C ALA A 69 13.03 0.94 5.16
N VAL A 70 12.81 0.55 6.41
CA VAL A 70 11.92 -0.57 6.76
C VAL A 70 10.70 -0.10 7.52
N VAL A 71 9.53 -0.64 7.15
CA VAL A 71 8.25 -0.44 7.85
C VAL A 71 7.71 -1.83 8.24
N PRO A 72 7.98 -2.33 9.45
CA PRO A 72 7.39 -3.58 9.88
C PRO A 72 5.89 -3.42 10.14
N HIS A 73 5.10 -4.47 9.87
CA HIS A 73 3.73 -4.55 10.35
C HIS A 73 3.71 -5.01 11.80
N LEU A 74 2.87 -4.39 12.60
CA LEU A 74 2.51 -4.83 13.93
C LEU A 74 1.02 -5.16 13.97
N ALA A 75 0.70 -6.46 14.03
CA ALA A 75 -0.68 -6.94 14.09
C ALA A 75 -1.14 -6.99 15.56
N ALA A 76 -2.10 -6.14 15.94
CA ALA A 76 -2.58 -6.03 17.31
C ALA A 76 -3.03 -7.38 17.90
N ARG A 77 -3.79 -8.17 17.12
CA ARG A 77 -4.27 -9.49 17.55
C ARG A 77 -3.17 -10.55 17.74
N GLN A 78 -1.92 -10.25 17.41
CA GLN A 78 -0.77 -11.14 17.63
C GLN A 78 0.12 -10.70 18.79
N VAL A 79 -0.20 -9.59 19.45
CA VAL A 79 0.52 -9.11 20.63
C VAL A 79 -0.11 -9.67 21.87
N GLY A 80 0.62 -10.50 22.60
CA GLY A 80 0.12 -11.22 23.77
C GLY A 80 0.07 -10.36 25.05
N SER A 81 0.89 -9.30 25.12
CA SER A 81 0.96 -8.44 26.32
C SER A 81 1.60 -7.09 26.05
N LYS A 82 1.41 -6.14 26.99
CA LYS A 82 2.13 -4.85 26.97
C LYS A 82 3.66 -5.03 27.06
N ALA A 83 4.14 -6.08 27.70
CA ALA A 83 5.57 -6.39 27.75
C ALA A 83 6.11 -6.80 26.40
N GLU A 84 5.36 -7.62 25.65
CA GLU A 84 5.72 -8.00 24.29
C GLU A 84 5.67 -6.80 23.32
N LEU A 85 4.70 -5.90 23.49
CA LEU A 85 4.66 -4.63 22.74
C LEU A 85 5.93 -3.81 22.99
N ARG A 86 6.31 -3.59 24.26
CA ARG A 86 7.54 -2.86 24.59
C ARG A 86 8.78 -3.50 23.98
N GLU A 87 8.88 -4.81 24.06
CA GLU A 87 10.02 -5.54 23.50
C GLU A 87 10.08 -5.44 21.97
N PHE A 88 8.93 -5.53 21.29
CA PHE A 88 8.86 -5.32 19.85
C PHE A 88 9.35 -3.91 19.47
N ILE A 89 8.86 -2.89 20.14
CA ILE A 89 9.23 -1.49 19.89
C ILE A 89 10.73 -1.27 20.16
N ARG A 90 11.23 -1.78 21.30
CA ARG A 90 12.67 -1.70 21.61
C ARG A 90 13.52 -2.34 20.48
N ARG A 91 13.13 -3.51 20.01
CA ARG A 91 13.87 -4.22 18.95
C ARG A 91 13.86 -3.51 17.61
N ILE A 92 12.77 -2.90 17.20
CA ILE A 92 12.76 -2.09 15.97
C ILE A 92 13.57 -0.80 16.15
N GLY A 93 13.56 -0.20 17.34
CA GLY A 93 14.41 0.94 17.69
C GLY A 93 15.91 0.59 17.62
N ASP A 94 16.34 -0.56 18.14
CA ASP A 94 17.72 -1.07 18.04
C ASP A 94 18.17 -1.26 16.57
N LEU A 95 17.24 -1.45 15.64
CA LEU A 95 17.49 -1.53 14.20
C LEU A 95 17.47 -0.15 13.50
N GLY A 96 17.23 0.94 14.23
CA GLY A 96 17.09 2.28 13.68
C GLY A 96 15.80 2.48 12.87
N ILE A 97 14.77 1.67 13.10
CA ILE A 97 13.48 1.75 12.40
C ILE A 97 12.60 2.77 13.12
N THR A 98 12.17 3.81 12.39
CA THR A 98 11.34 4.91 12.90
C THR A 98 9.94 4.97 12.28
N ASP A 99 9.60 4.02 11.40
CA ASP A 99 8.29 3.94 10.72
C ASP A 99 7.64 2.58 11.04
N LEU A 100 6.41 2.57 11.52
CA LEU A 100 5.68 1.36 11.93
C LEU A 100 4.30 1.34 11.26
N TYR A 101 3.84 0.18 10.81
CA TYR A 101 2.49 0.02 10.27
C TYR A 101 1.66 -0.88 11.17
N VAL A 102 0.69 -0.28 11.90
CA VAL A 102 -0.17 -0.96 12.87
C VAL A 102 -1.47 -1.40 12.21
N ILE A 103 -1.73 -2.70 12.26
CA ILE A 103 -2.93 -3.34 11.71
C ILE A 103 -3.69 -4.12 12.80
N GLY A 104 -4.96 -4.42 12.56
CA GLY A 104 -5.72 -5.30 13.46
C GLY A 104 -5.16 -6.72 13.49
N GLY A 105 -4.88 -7.26 12.29
CA GLY A 105 -4.44 -8.63 12.09
C GLY A 105 -5.60 -9.60 11.85
N ASP A 106 -5.28 -10.73 11.17
CA ASP A 106 -6.25 -11.72 10.69
C ASP A 106 -6.36 -12.97 11.59
N ALA A 107 -5.72 -12.97 12.77
CA ALA A 107 -5.86 -14.05 13.74
C ALA A 107 -7.32 -14.16 14.21
N ASP A 108 -7.90 -15.35 14.18
CA ASP A 108 -9.29 -15.57 14.60
C ASP A 108 -9.47 -15.25 16.09
N GLU A 109 -8.49 -15.68 16.93
CA GLU A 109 -8.43 -15.33 18.34
C GLU A 109 -7.23 -14.43 18.61
N PRO A 110 -7.38 -13.34 19.41
CA PRO A 110 -6.26 -12.50 19.79
C PRO A 110 -5.34 -13.24 20.77
N ALA A 111 -4.03 -13.06 20.63
CA ALA A 111 -3.01 -13.64 21.52
C ALA A 111 -3.04 -13.02 22.92
N GLY A 112 -3.59 -11.82 23.06
CA GLY A 112 -3.69 -11.08 24.32
C GLY A 112 -4.95 -10.24 24.40
N SER A 113 -4.85 -9.08 25.02
CA SER A 113 -5.99 -8.16 25.23
C SER A 113 -6.37 -7.35 23.99
N TYR A 114 -5.44 -7.17 23.03
CA TYR A 114 -5.67 -6.30 21.88
C TYR A 114 -6.54 -6.96 20.82
N ARG A 115 -7.73 -6.47 20.62
CA ARG A 115 -8.70 -6.97 19.63
C ARG A 115 -8.64 -6.21 18.32
N GLU A 116 -8.23 -4.93 18.37
CA GLU A 116 -8.11 -4.03 17.23
C GLU A 116 -6.89 -3.11 17.35
N ALA A 117 -6.51 -2.49 16.23
CA ALA A 117 -5.35 -1.61 16.17
C ALA A 117 -5.46 -0.38 17.10
N ALA A 118 -6.66 0.16 17.32
CA ALA A 118 -6.84 1.35 18.16
C ALA A 118 -6.45 1.11 19.63
N GLU A 119 -6.75 -0.08 20.16
CA GLU A 119 -6.37 -0.45 21.54
C GLU A 119 -4.85 -0.54 21.70
N LEU A 120 -4.17 -1.14 20.73
CA LEU A 120 -2.72 -1.24 20.74
C LEU A 120 -2.06 0.13 20.57
N LEU A 121 -2.58 0.99 19.68
CA LEU A 121 -2.07 2.34 19.46
C LEU A 121 -2.18 3.21 20.71
N GLN A 122 -3.23 3.04 21.50
CA GLN A 122 -3.38 3.74 22.76
C GLN A 122 -2.25 3.38 23.74
N ASP A 123 -1.96 2.09 23.92
CA ASP A 123 -0.86 1.63 24.75
C ASP A 123 0.52 2.00 24.18
N LEU A 124 0.65 2.02 22.85
CA LEU A 124 1.87 2.44 22.16
C LEU A 124 2.18 3.93 22.45
N ALA A 125 1.16 4.78 22.47
CA ALA A 125 1.32 6.21 22.74
C ALA A 125 1.86 6.52 24.15
N ASP A 126 1.69 5.59 25.09
CA ASP A 126 2.24 5.68 26.45
C ASP A 126 3.71 5.25 26.56
N LEU A 127 4.30 4.75 25.45
CA LEU A 127 5.69 4.31 25.42
C LEU A 127 6.61 5.39 24.86
N ASP A 128 7.83 5.45 25.38
CA ASP A 128 8.94 6.15 24.70
C ASP A 128 9.43 5.26 23.56
N HIS A 129 8.93 5.53 22.33
CA HIS A 129 9.11 4.62 21.19
C HIS A 129 10.05 5.12 20.09
N GLY A 130 10.42 6.40 20.08
CA GLY A 130 11.29 6.98 19.03
C GLY A 130 10.73 6.87 17.59
N LEU A 131 9.46 6.47 17.42
CA LEU A 131 8.84 6.41 16.09
C LEU A 131 8.48 7.80 15.59
N GLU A 132 8.88 8.11 14.36
CA GLU A 132 8.53 9.34 13.66
C GLU A 132 7.23 9.18 12.87
N ARG A 133 6.93 7.96 12.44
CA ARG A 133 5.76 7.66 11.61
C ARG A 133 5.04 6.40 12.08
N ILE A 134 3.72 6.52 12.14
CA ILE A 134 2.83 5.41 12.46
C ILE A 134 1.72 5.37 11.41
N GLY A 135 1.70 4.30 10.61
CA GLY A 135 0.67 4.04 9.62
C GLY A 135 -0.45 3.18 10.16
N VAL A 136 -1.66 3.36 9.63
CA VAL A 136 -2.83 2.55 9.94
C VAL A 136 -3.60 2.15 8.69
N ALA A 137 -4.31 1.01 8.73
CA ALA A 137 -5.10 0.55 7.60
C ALA A 137 -6.41 1.32 7.44
N CYS A 138 -6.80 1.56 6.17
CA CYS A 138 -8.14 2.01 5.79
C CYS A 138 -8.69 1.17 4.61
N TYR A 139 -10.00 1.19 4.42
CA TYR A 139 -10.72 0.26 3.54
C TYR A 139 -11.70 1.01 2.61
N PRO A 140 -11.21 1.69 1.58
CA PRO A 140 -12.06 2.49 0.69
C PRO A 140 -13.16 1.70 -0.03
N GLU A 141 -12.90 0.45 -0.35
CA GLU A 141 -13.85 -0.45 -1.01
C GLU A 141 -14.56 -1.40 -0.03
N GLY A 142 -14.44 -1.12 1.29
CA GLY A 142 -15.05 -1.90 2.36
C GLY A 142 -14.22 -3.10 2.81
N HIS A 143 -14.75 -3.83 3.79
CA HIS A 143 -14.14 -5.03 4.36
C HIS A 143 -15.18 -6.17 4.39
N PRO A 144 -14.83 -7.43 4.09
CA PRO A 144 -15.81 -8.51 3.94
C PRO A 144 -16.54 -8.87 5.25
N LYS A 145 -15.89 -8.65 6.40
CA LYS A 145 -16.38 -9.06 7.72
C LYS A 145 -16.77 -7.88 8.61
N ILE A 146 -16.42 -6.63 8.26
CA ILE A 146 -16.59 -5.46 9.13
C ILE A 146 -17.49 -4.43 8.44
N PRO A 147 -18.61 -3.99 9.07
CA PRO A 147 -19.47 -2.96 8.52
C PRO A 147 -18.77 -1.62 8.31
N GLY A 148 -19.19 -0.85 7.29
CA GLY A 148 -18.56 0.43 6.92
C GLY A 148 -18.53 1.46 8.05
N GLY A 149 -19.63 1.63 8.80
CA GLY A 149 -19.65 2.54 9.94
C GLY A 149 -18.69 2.16 11.08
N THR A 150 -18.44 0.85 11.28
CA THR A 150 -17.43 0.37 12.22
C THR A 150 -16.01 0.71 11.74
N LEU A 151 -15.74 0.55 10.44
CA LEU A 151 -14.45 0.90 9.84
C LEU A 151 -14.14 2.39 9.95
N GLU A 152 -15.12 3.25 9.70
CA GLU A 152 -15.00 4.71 9.83
C GLU A 152 -14.74 5.12 11.28
N SER A 153 -15.56 4.64 12.21
CA SER A 153 -15.37 4.90 13.66
C SER A 153 -14.00 4.42 14.16
N ALA A 154 -13.53 3.25 13.68
CA ALA A 154 -12.21 2.74 14.02
C ALA A 154 -11.10 3.63 13.45
N LEU A 155 -11.26 4.16 12.22
CA LEU A 155 -10.27 5.04 11.61
C LEU A 155 -10.19 6.39 12.33
N LEU A 156 -11.33 6.98 12.72
CA LEU A 156 -11.39 8.18 13.55
C LEU A 156 -10.65 8.01 14.88
N ARG A 157 -10.84 6.87 15.56
CA ARG A 157 -10.08 6.58 16.80
C ARG A 157 -8.58 6.43 16.56
N LYS A 158 -8.18 5.76 15.48
CA LYS A 158 -6.76 5.54 15.13
C LYS A 158 -6.05 6.83 14.74
N GLN A 159 -6.76 7.78 14.13
CA GLN A 159 -6.19 9.04 13.65
C GLN A 159 -5.45 9.82 14.73
N ALA A 160 -5.91 9.76 16.00
CA ALA A 160 -5.26 10.45 17.11
C ALA A 160 -3.81 9.99 17.37
N TYR A 161 -3.44 8.81 16.90
CA TYR A 161 -2.16 8.14 17.14
C TYR A 161 -1.36 7.89 15.85
N ALA A 162 -1.95 8.11 14.70
CA ALA A 162 -1.37 7.80 13.40
C ALA A 162 -0.87 9.06 12.69
N THR A 163 0.13 8.90 11.84
CA THR A 163 0.68 9.97 10.99
C THR A 163 0.29 9.81 9.52
N TYR A 164 -0.15 8.63 9.11
CA TYR A 164 -0.64 8.34 7.77
C TYR A 164 -1.56 7.11 7.76
N MET A 165 -2.28 6.92 6.68
CA MET A 165 -3.05 5.71 6.44
C MET A 165 -2.66 5.03 5.13
N VAL A 166 -2.84 3.71 5.08
CA VAL A 166 -2.63 2.89 3.87
C VAL A 166 -3.95 2.24 3.50
N SER A 167 -4.37 2.39 2.24
CA SER A 167 -5.57 1.70 1.80
C SER A 167 -5.30 0.21 1.57
N GLN A 168 -6.31 -0.61 1.84
CA GLN A 168 -6.37 -1.96 1.27
C GLN A 168 -6.33 -1.85 -0.26
N LEU A 169 -6.07 -2.97 -0.95
CA LEU A 169 -6.08 -3.03 -2.41
C LEU A 169 -7.31 -2.35 -3.00
N CYS A 170 -7.06 -1.37 -3.87
CA CYS A 170 -8.08 -0.64 -4.61
C CYS A 170 -7.92 -0.88 -6.11
N PHE A 171 -9.06 -1.02 -6.78
CA PHE A 171 -9.13 -1.25 -8.22
C PHE A 171 -10.07 -0.28 -8.93
N ASP A 172 -10.93 0.43 -8.18
CA ASP A 172 -11.88 1.41 -8.69
C ASP A 172 -11.47 2.83 -8.27
N ALA A 173 -10.97 3.61 -9.23
CA ALA A 173 -10.56 4.99 -9.02
C ALA A 173 -11.71 5.87 -8.50
N ARG A 174 -12.95 5.64 -8.97
CA ARG A 174 -14.12 6.43 -8.55
C ARG A 174 -14.54 6.09 -7.13
N ALA A 175 -14.53 4.80 -6.77
CA ALA A 175 -14.83 4.36 -5.41
C ALA A 175 -13.79 4.93 -4.43
N LEU A 176 -12.50 4.84 -4.76
CA LEU A 176 -11.42 5.37 -3.94
C LEU A 176 -11.53 6.90 -3.78
N THR A 177 -11.70 7.65 -4.88
CA THR A 177 -11.83 9.11 -4.83
C THR A 177 -13.08 9.53 -4.05
N GLY A 178 -14.21 8.86 -4.28
CA GLY A 178 -15.47 9.13 -3.56
C GLY A 178 -15.34 8.87 -2.07
N TRP A 179 -14.72 7.74 -1.69
CA TRP A 179 -14.46 7.42 -0.29
C TRP A 179 -13.52 8.44 0.37
N LEU A 180 -12.44 8.86 -0.30
CA LEU A 180 -11.52 9.86 0.23
C LEU A 180 -12.22 11.19 0.51
N ARG A 181 -13.05 11.67 -0.41
CA ARG A 181 -13.84 12.90 -0.22
C ARG A 181 -14.78 12.76 0.99
N ALA A 182 -15.48 11.63 1.11
CA ALA A 182 -16.33 11.37 2.27
C ALA A 182 -15.53 11.31 3.58
N ALA A 183 -14.37 10.66 3.58
CA ALA A 183 -13.47 10.59 4.73
C ALA A 183 -13.00 11.98 5.17
N ARG A 184 -12.59 12.85 4.23
CA ARG A 184 -12.23 14.25 4.52
C ARG A 184 -13.41 15.01 5.12
N ALA A 185 -14.61 14.86 4.56
CA ALA A 185 -15.82 15.48 5.10
C ALA A 185 -16.19 14.98 6.51
N ALA A 186 -15.81 13.74 6.85
CA ALA A 186 -15.97 13.15 8.17
C ALA A 186 -14.84 13.53 9.17
N GLY A 187 -13.87 14.36 8.77
CA GLY A 187 -12.78 14.83 9.62
C GLY A 187 -11.59 13.86 9.70
N ILE A 188 -11.44 12.96 8.73
CA ILE A 188 -10.25 12.10 8.62
C ILE A 188 -9.22 12.80 7.73
N ASP A 189 -8.17 13.37 8.34
CA ASP A 189 -7.17 14.21 7.65
C ASP A 189 -5.84 13.51 7.38
N LEU A 190 -5.69 12.25 7.79
CA LEU A 190 -4.47 11.48 7.60
C LEU A 190 -4.05 11.44 6.11
N PRO A 191 -2.77 11.74 5.78
CA PRO A 191 -2.22 11.47 4.46
C PRO A 191 -2.43 10.01 4.07
N ILE A 192 -2.73 9.75 2.79
CA ILE A 192 -2.97 8.39 2.33
C ILE A 192 -1.85 7.88 1.42
N ARG A 193 -1.46 6.62 1.63
CA ARG A 193 -0.74 5.78 0.68
C ARG A 193 -1.73 4.85 0.01
N ILE A 194 -1.87 4.97 -1.31
CA ILE A 194 -2.82 4.16 -2.06
C ILE A 194 -2.25 2.75 -2.23
N GLY A 195 -2.98 1.76 -1.76
CA GLY A 195 -2.67 0.34 -1.90
C GLY A 195 -2.99 -0.19 -3.30
N LEU A 196 -1.98 -0.66 -4.02
CA LEU A 196 -2.09 -1.19 -5.38
C LEU A 196 -1.49 -2.58 -5.46
N ALA A 197 -2.14 -3.50 -6.18
CA ALA A 197 -1.47 -4.72 -6.58
C ALA A 197 -0.35 -4.38 -7.57
N ALA A 198 0.83 -4.97 -7.39
CA ALA A 198 1.86 -4.96 -8.42
C ALA A 198 1.37 -5.68 -9.68
N PRO A 199 1.98 -5.44 -10.86
CA PRO A 199 1.63 -6.17 -12.06
C PRO A 199 1.79 -7.67 -11.87
N LEU A 200 0.72 -8.42 -12.07
CA LEU A 200 0.75 -9.89 -12.05
C LEU A 200 -0.30 -10.45 -13.02
N LYS A 201 -0.20 -11.76 -13.29
CA LYS A 201 -1.20 -12.43 -14.11
C LYS A 201 -2.58 -12.25 -13.51
N THR A 202 -3.56 -11.90 -14.33
CA THR A 202 -4.94 -11.62 -13.92
C THR A 202 -5.56 -12.78 -13.11
N THR A 203 -5.29 -14.02 -13.50
CA THR A 203 -5.72 -15.22 -12.77
C THR A 203 -5.16 -15.28 -11.35
N ARG A 204 -3.87 -14.96 -11.19
CA ARG A 204 -3.21 -14.94 -9.89
C ARG A 204 -3.71 -13.81 -9.01
N LEU A 205 -3.93 -12.63 -9.59
CA LEU A 205 -4.54 -11.51 -8.88
C LEU A 205 -5.91 -11.88 -8.32
N LEU A 206 -6.75 -12.53 -9.12
CA LEU A 206 -8.08 -12.96 -8.71
C LEU A 206 -8.02 -13.94 -7.52
N GLU A 207 -7.14 -14.95 -7.61
CA GLU A 207 -6.93 -15.93 -6.54
C GLU A 207 -6.50 -15.25 -5.22
N LEU A 208 -5.50 -14.36 -5.29
CA LEU A 208 -4.98 -13.66 -4.12
C LEU A 208 -6.02 -12.70 -3.52
N SER A 209 -6.73 -11.98 -4.37
CA SER A 209 -7.78 -11.03 -3.93
C SER A 209 -8.94 -11.74 -3.22
N LEU A 210 -9.29 -12.95 -3.63
CA LEU A 210 -10.27 -13.79 -2.92
C LEU A 210 -9.77 -14.19 -1.53
N LYS A 211 -8.48 -14.56 -1.41
CA LYS A 211 -7.87 -14.94 -0.13
C LYS A 211 -7.82 -13.78 0.88
N ILE A 212 -7.58 -12.56 0.42
CA ILE A 212 -7.52 -11.37 1.28
C ILE A 212 -8.87 -10.68 1.46
N GLY A 213 -9.94 -11.22 0.87
CA GLY A 213 -11.30 -10.75 1.12
C GLY A 213 -11.71 -9.45 0.43
N VAL A 214 -11.03 -9.00 -0.62
CA VAL A 214 -11.41 -7.83 -1.42
C VAL A 214 -12.44 -8.16 -2.51
N GLY A 215 -13.49 -8.89 -2.14
CA GLY A 215 -14.47 -9.42 -3.08
C GLY A 215 -15.36 -8.38 -3.78
N SER A 216 -15.57 -7.20 -3.19
CA SER A 216 -16.25 -6.07 -3.84
C SER A 216 -15.42 -5.53 -4.99
N SER A 217 -14.13 -5.38 -4.77
CA SER A 217 -13.13 -4.92 -5.74
C SER A 217 -12.97 -5.88 -6.91
N ILE A 218 -13.05 -7.19 -6.65
CA ILE A 218 -13.04 -8.21 -7.69
C ILE A 218 -14.27 -8.09 -8.60
N ARG A 219 -15.46 -7.85 -8.04
CA ARG A 219 -16.67 -7.66 -8.84
C ARG A 219 -16.56 -6.47 -9.78
N TYR A 220 -15.85 -5.41 -9.38
CA TYR A 220 -15.54 -4.31 -10.26
C TYR A 220 -14.58 -4.72 -11.39
N LEU A 221 -13.48 -5.40 -11.05
CA LEU A 221 -12.52 -5.91 -12.05
C LEU A 221 -13.20 -6.82 -13.07
N THR A 222 -14.05 -7.75 -12.63
CA THR A 222 -14.73 -8.70 -13.53
C THR A 222 -15.78 -8.04 -14.43
N LYS A 223 -16.29 -6.86 -14.06
CA LYS A 223 -17.24 -6.08 -14.88
C LYS A 223 -16.54 -5.17 -15.91
N GLN A 224 -15.24 -4.91 -15.78
CA GLN A 224 -14.53 -4.09 -16.74
C GLN A 224 -14.41 -4.79 -18.11
N ARG A 225 -14.78 -4.07 -19.18
CA ARG A 225 -14.56 -4.54 -20.55
C ARG A 225 -13.05 -4.73 -20.77
N GLY A 226 -12.64 -5.92 -21.11
CA GLY A 226 -11.22 -6.29 -21.30
C GLY A 226 -10.64 -7.11 -20.15
N PHE A 227 -11.16 -7.05 -18.91
CA PHE A 227 -10.69 -7.90 -17.84
C PHE A 227 -10.98 -9.39 -18.12
N ILE A 228 -12.22 -9.69 -18.58
CA ILE A 228 -12.60 -11.07 -18.99
C ILE A 228 -11.76 -11.49 -20.21
N GLY A 229 -11.52 -10.60 -21.17
CA GLY A 229 -10.62 -10.88 -22.30
C GLY A 229 -9.19 -11.18 -21.84
N ASN A 230 -8.65 -10.37 -20.94
CA ASN A 230 -7.32 -10.58 -20.35
C ASN A 230 -7.26 -11.87 -19.51
N LEU A 231 -8.34 -12.24 -18.82
CA LEU A 231 -8.44 -13.49 -18.08
C LEU A 231 -8.36 -14.69 -19.03
N LEU A 232 -9.08 -14.63 -20.17
CA LEU A 232 -9.13 -15.70 -21.17
C LEU A 232 -7.82 -15.88 -21.94
N VAL A 233 -7.09 -14.79 -22.20
CA VAL A 233 -5.82 -14.81 -22.95
C VAL A 233 -4.57 -14.76 -22.06
N GLY A 234 -4.72 -14.92 -20.72
CA GLY A 234 -3.59 -14.91 -19.79
C GLY A 234 -2.93 -13.53 -19.59
N GLY A 235 -3.66 -12.46 -19.80
CA GLY A 235 -3.17 -11.08 -19.65
C GLY A 235 -2.75 -10.74 -18.22
N SER A 236 -1.99 -9.64 -18.07
CA SER A 236 -1.54 -9.11 -16.80
C SER A 236 -2.37 -7.92 -16.36
N TYR A 237 -2.59 -7.81 -15.03
CA TYR A 237 -3.16 -6.61 -14.41
C TYR A 237 -2.19 -5.43 -14.56
N ARG A 238 -2.74 -4.26 -14.79
CA ARG A 238 -2.02 -3.02 -15.09
C ARG A 238 -2.42 -1.91 -14.11
N PRO A 239 -1.68 -1.74 -13.00
CA PRO A 239 -2.01 -0.77 -11.95
C PRO A 239 -1.98 0.69 -12.43
N GLU A 240 -1.21 1.00 -13.47
CA GLU A 240 -1.12 2.33 -14.06
C GLU A 240 -2.47 2.86 -14.59
N GLN A 241 -3.42 2.00 -14.93
CA GLN A 241 -4.75 2.43 -15.37
C GLN A 241 -5.52 3.16 -14.27
N LEU A 242 -5.44 2.67 -13.03
CA LEU A 242 -6.03 3.34 -11.87
C LEU A 242 -5.31 4.67 -11.59
N LEU A 243 -3.99 4.68 -11.65
CA LEU A 243 -3.19 5.87 -11.40
C LEU A 243 -3.46 6.97 -12.43
N TYR A 244 -3.59 6.62 -13.71
CA TYR A 244 -3.97 7.58 -14.75
C TYR A 244 -5.40 8.12 -14.55
N ALA A 245 -6.35 7.26 -14.15
CA ALA A 245 -7.71 7.69 -13.87
C ALA A 245 -7.79 8.68 -12.70
N MET A 246 -6.85 8.60 -11.76
CA MET A 246 -6.73 9.47 -10.57
C MET A 246 -5.72 10.61 -10.75
N GLY A 247 -5.10 10.77 -11.92
CA GLY A 247 -3.96 11.67 -12.09
C GLY A 247 -4.22 13.12 -11.65
N ASN A 248 -5.40 13.66 -11.90
CA ASN A 248 -5.79 15.00 -11.46
C ASN A 248 -6.06 15.06 -9.94
N ASP A 249 -6.69 14.05 -9.37
CA ASP A 249 -6.92 13.93 -7.93
C ASP A 249 -5.59 13.78 -7.15
N ILE A 250 -4.63 13.06 -7.72
CA ILE A 250 -3.27 12.90 -7.18
C ILE A 250 -2.49 14.21 -7.25
N ALA A 251 -2.60 14.96 -8.33
CA ALA A 251 -1.90 16.23 -8.50
C ALA A 251 -2.50 17.35 -7.63
N GLY A 252 -3.76 17.20 -7.22
CA GLY A 252 -4.43 18.12 -6.29
C GLY A 252 -4.06 17.83 -4.83
N SER A 253 -4.19 18.83 -3.97
CA SER A 253 -3.93 18.68 -2.52
C SER A 253 -5.11 18.15 -1.73
N ASP A 254 -6.33 18.21 -2.27
CA ASP A 254 -7.58 18.01 -1.52
C ASP A 254 -7.75 16.60 -0.96
N LEU A 255 -7.19 15.59 -1.64
CA LEU A 255 -7.25 14.21 -1.20
C LEU A 255 -6.07 13.77 -0.31
N ASN A 256 -5.06 14.63 -0.17
CA ASN A 256 -3.88 14.40 0.65
C ASN A 256 -3.21 13.02 0.36
N VAL A 257 -2.93 12.77 -0.94
CA VAL A 257 -2.24 11.55 -1.39
C VAL A 257 -0.73 11.73 -1.24
N GLU A 258 -0.11 11.04 -0.28
CA GLU A 258 1.33 11.16 -0.03
C GLU A 258 2.19 10.09 -0.72
N GLY A 259 1.60 8.96 -1.13
CA GLY A 259 2.39 7.87 -1.66
C GLY A 259 1.57 6.68 -2.19
N LEU A 260 2.32 5.67 -2.61
CA LEU A 260 1.79 4.37 -3.02
C LEU A 260 2.36 3.26 -2.13
N HIS A 261 1.55 2.23 -1.91
CA HIS A 261 1.92 0.99 -1.26
C HIS A 261 1.68 -0.17 -2.25
N LEU A 262 2.76 -0.83 -2.69
CA LEU A 262 2.69 -1.90 -3.68
C LEU A 262 2.62 -3.27 -3.01
N PHE A 263 1.47 -3.90 -3.07
CA PHE A 263 1.28 -5.31 -2.69
C PHE A 263 1.97 -6.18 -3.74
N SER A 264 3.23 -6.53 -3.51
CA SER A 264 4.05 -7.28 -4.47
C SER A 264 3.71 -8.76 -4.54
N PHE A 265 3.09 -9.32 -3.48
CA PHE A 265 2.88 -10.76 -3.30
C PHE A 265 4.17 -11.58 -3.54
N ASN A 266 5.30 -11.01 -3.16
CA ASN A 266 6.65 -11.50 -3.41
C ASN A 266 7.03 -11.65 -4.91
N GLN A 267 6.29 -11.02 -5.82
CA GLN A 267 6.68 -10.86 -7.23
C GLN A 267 7.57 -9.61 -7.39
N VAL A 268 8.65 -9.57 -6.62
CA VAL A 268 9.49 -8.39 -6.46
C VAL A 268 10.19 -7.99 -7.76
N ASP A 269 10.67 -8.97 -8.51
CA ASP A 269 11.31 -8.81 -9.83
C ASP A 269 10.40 -8.09 -10.83
N ILE A 270 9.16 -8.54 -10.95
CA ILE A 270 8.14 -7.91 -11.82
C ILE A 270 7.79 -6.51 -11.29
N THR A 271 7.63 -6.38 -9.97
CA THR A 271 7.28 -5.10 -9.31
C THR A 271 8.34 -4.04 -9.58
N THR A 272 9.61 -4.36 -9.34
CA THR A 272 10.73 -3.42 -9.53
C THR A 272 10.99 -3.12 -11.02
N ALA A 273 10.81 -4.11 -11.90
CA ALA A 273 10.91 -3.90 -13.34
C ALA A 273 9.81 -2.95 -13.85
N TRP A 274 8.58 -3.14 -13.42
CA TRP A 274 7.48 -2.23 -13.74
C TRP A 274 7.74 -0.82 -13.20
N GLN A 275 8.15 -0.69 -11.95
CA GLN A 275 8.44 0.59 -11.30
C GLN A 275 9.48 1.38 -12.09
N ARG A 276 10.54 0.72 -12.55
CA ARG A 276 11.59 1.32 -13.39
C ARG A 276 11.09 1.74 -14.76
N GLN A 277 10.37 0.86 -15.47
CA GLN A 277 9.85 1.13 -16.81
C GLN A 277 8.84 2.27 -16.80
N PHE A 278 7.91 2.23 -15.84
CA PHE A 278 6.86 3.22 -15.74
C PHE A 278 7.41 4.61 -15.38
N SER A 279 8.35 4.69 -14.45
CA SER A 279 8.98 5.95 -14.07
C SER A 279 9.90 6.53 -15.17
N ALA A 280 10.43 5.70 -16.06
CA ALA A 280 11.28 6.14 -17.19
C ALA A 280 10.48 6.65 -18.40
N VAL A 281 9.27 6.16 -18.60
CA VAL A 281 8.45 6.49 -19.79
C VAL A 281 7.88 7.92 -19.73
N LEU A 282 7.71 8.50 -18.54
CA LEU A 282 7.08 9.81 -18.40
C LEU A 282 7.97 11.03 -18.74
N PRO A 283 9.31 11.01 -18.61
CA PRO A 283 10.15 12.13 -19.04
C PRO A 283 10.46 12.16 -20.56
N ALA A 284 10.36 11.04 -21.27
CA ALA A 284 10.85 10.94 -22.65
C ALA A 284 9.85 11.37 -23.74
N ARG A 285 8.59 11.66 -23.41
CA ARG A 285 7.57 12.07 -24.39
C ARG A 285 7.33 13.58 -24.50
N ALA A 286 8.29 14.40 -24.10
CA ALA A 286 8.39 15.79 -24.56
C ALA A 286 9.07 15.85 -25.93
N VAL A 287 8.72 14.98 -26.86
CA VAL A 287 9.18 15.07 -28.25
C VAL A 287 8.09 15.75 -29.07
N THR A 288 8.27 17.06 -29.22
CA THR A 288 8.02 17.88 -30.41
C THR A 288 7.13 17.21 -31.49
N LEU A 289 5.85 17.54 -31.49
CA LEU A 289 5.10 17.59 -32.73
C LEU A 289 5.73 18.73 -33.57
N ARG A 290 6.63 18.39 -34.48
CA ARG A 290 6.95 19.28 -35.60
C ARG A 290 5.69 19.36 -36.43
N THR A 291 5.02 20.49 -36.34
CA THR A 291 4.13 20.94 -37.41
C THR A 291 4.98 21.24 -38.65
N GLU A 292 5.03 20.34 -39.58
CA GLU A 292 5.43 20.69 -40.95
C GLU A 292 4.29 21.51 -41.56
N PRO A 293 4.61 22.68 -42.16
CA PRO A 293 3.59 23.44 -42.88
C PRO A 293 3.28 22.66 -44.18
N LEU A 294 1.99 22.42 -44.40
CA LEU A 294 1.47 22.01 -45.69
C LEU A 294 1.94 23.05 -46.75
N ALA A 295 2.80 22.64 -47.67
CA ALA A 295 3.07 23.39 -48.85
C ALA A 295 1.77 23.49 -49.68
N ALA A 296 1.42 24.74 -49.97
CA ALA A 296 0.42 25.03 -50.97
C ALA A 296 1.03 24.78 -52.36
N ASP A 297 0.33 23.95 -53.16
CA ASP A 297 0.23 24.05 -54.63
C ASP A 297 -1.16 23.58 -55.06
#